data_01832deb17973f4fe9a87528baa68a28
#
_entry.id   01832deb17973f4fe9a87528baa68a28
#
_cell.length_a   1.000
_cell.length_b   1.000
_cell.length_c   1.000
_cell.angle_alpha   90.00
_cell.angle_beta   90.00
_cell.angle_gamma   90.00
#
_symmetry.space_group_name_H-M   'P 1'
#
loop_
_entity.id
_entity.type
_entity.pdbx_description
1 polymer ?
#
loop_
_entity_poly.entity_id
_entity_poly.type
_entity_poly.pdbx_seq_one_letter_code
_entity_poly.pdbx_strand_id
1 'polypeptide(L)'
;MRTNYHPSYDVEPFKVQQVADAGDIACNPFNIDEAIKQIEVGATDILNKVGGIISLGGDHTIAVPLLRAINKKNKGPVSLVHFDAHLDTWDTYFGAPYTLSLIHI
;
A
#
# COMPACT_ATOMS: atom_id res chain seq x y z
N MET A 1 2.74 30.24 2.41
CA MET A 1 1.37 29.85 2.79
C MET A 1 0.95 28.73 1.85
N ARG A 2 0.66 27.52 2.34
CA ARG A 2 0.13 26.44 1.52
C ARG A 2 -1.36 26.63 1.38
N THR A 3 -1.86 26.67 0.14
CA THR A 3 -3.31 26.77 -0.09
C THR A 3 -3.91 25.37 0.00
N ASN A 4 -4.95 25.21 0.82
CA ASN A 4 -5.73 23.97 0.91
C ASN A 4 -6.75 23.82 -0.21
N TYR A 5 -6.69 24.69 -1.22
CA TYR A 5 -7.67 24.81 -2.29
C TYR A 5 -7.06 24.32 -3.61
N HIS A 6 -7.84 23.51 -4.34
CA HIS A 6 -7.47 23.01 -5.66
C HIS A 6 -8.23 23.79 -6.76
N PRO A 7 -7.56 24.72 -7.47
CA PRO A 7 -8.24 25.66 -8.35
C PRO A 7 -8.94 25.01 -9.54
N SER A 8 -8.38 23.93 -10.09
CA SER A 8 -8.98 23.26 -11.26
C SER A 8 -10.28 22.51 -10.95
N TYR A 9 -10.50 22.14 -9.69
CA TYR A 9 -11.70 21.42 -9.25
C TYR A 9 -12.59 22.23 -8.34
N ASP A 10 -12.21 23.50 -8.07
CA ASP A 10 -12.95 24.41 -7.18
C ASP A 10 -13.30 23.77 -5.82
N VAL A 11 -12.33 23.12 -5.19
CA VAL A 11 -12.56 22.34 -3.99
C VAL A 11 -11.44 22.52 -2.97
N GLU A 12 -11.80 22.48 -1.69
CA GLU A 12 -10.87 22.26 -0.59
C GLU A 12 -10.92 20.78 -0.17
N PRO A 13 -9.92 19.95 -0.57
CA PRO A 13 -9.98 18.50 -0.36
C PRO A 13 -10.23 18.09 1.09
N PHE A 14 -9.59 18.75 2.04
CA PHE A 14 -9.72 18.42 3.48
C PHE A 14 -11.06 18.85 4.10
N LYS A 15 -11.89 19.64 3.38
CA LYS A 15 -13.26 19.92 3.80
C LYS A 15 -14.24 18.84 3.36
N VAL A 16 -13.94 18.17 2.23
CA VAL A 16 -14.82 17.15 1.65
C VAL A 16 -14.36 15.73 1.95
N GLN A 17 -13.11 15.54 2.37
CA GLN A 17 -12.53 14.24 2.71
C GLN A 17 -11.87 14.28 4.10
N GLN A 18 -12.12 13.23 4.86
CA GLN A 18 -11.42 13.01 6.12
C GLN A 18 -10.12 12.27 5.84
N VAL A 19 -9.01 12.99 5.85
CA VAL A 19 -7.66 12.44 5.63
C VAL A 19 -6.83 12.72 6.88
N ALA A 20 -6.15 11.69 7.36
CA ALA A 20 -5.25 11.77 8.48
C ALA A 20 -3.95 11.04 8.18
N ASP A 21 -2.85 11.55 8.70
CA ASP A 21 -1.56 10.87 8.69
C ASP A 21 -1.56 9.79 9.78
N ALA A 22 -1.36 8.54 9.39
CA ALA A 22 -1.30 7.40 10.29
C ALA A 22 0.12 7.11 10.80
N GLY A 23 1.10 7.90 10.37
CA GLY A 23 2.51 7.68 10.67
C GLY A 23 3.14 6.56 9.83
N ASP A 24 4.32 6.15 10.24
CA ASP A 24 5.11 5.15 9.54
C ASP A 24 4.89 3.74 10.13
N ILE A 25 4.87 2.74 9.25
CA ILE A 25 4.94 1.34 9.66
C ILE A 25 6.42 0.96 9.73
N ALA A 26 6.92 0.76 10.95
CA ALA A 26 8.29 0.29 11.15
C ALA A 26 8.44 -1.15 10.65
N CYS A 27 9.47 -1.39 9.84
CA CYS A 27 9.79 -2.72 9.33
C CYS A 27 11.30 -2.96 9.32
N ASN A 28 11.70 -4.24 9.38
CA ASN A 28 13.10 -4.64 9.37
C ASN A 28 13.68 -4.56 7.95
N PRO A 29 14.60 -3.63 7.65
CA PRO A 29 15.13 -3.47 6.29
C PRO A 29 16.10 -4.60 5.87
N PHE A 30 16.51 -5.45 6.80
CA PHE A 30 17.49 -6.53 6.55
C PHE A 30 16.84 -7.92 6.41
N ASN A 31 15.53 -8.02 6.64
CA ASN A 31 14.79 -9.28 6.52
C ASN A 31 13.46 -9.03 5.82
N ILE A 32 13.38 -9.43 4.55
CA ILE A 32 12.21 -9.16 3.70
C ILE A 32 10.96 -9.90 4.17
N ASP A 33 11.09 -11.13 4.65
CA ASP A 33 9.95 -11.91 5.13
C ASP A 33 9.34 -11.30 6.39
N GLU A 34 10.20 -10.80 7.26
CA GLU A 34 9.79 -10.08 8.46
C GLU A 34 9.15 -8.73 8.11
N ALA A 35 9.77 -7.98 7.20
CA ALA A 35 9.24 -6.70 6.73
C ALA A 35 7.84 -6.85 6.13
N ILE A 36 7.61 -7.85 5.27
CA ILE A 36 6.30 -8.14 4.67
C ILE A 36 5.26 -8.39 5.77
N LYS A 37 5.59 -9.20 6.78
CA LYS A 37 4.66 -9.47 7.90
C LYS A 37 4.36 -8.22 8.72
N GLN A 38 5.37 -7.41 9.01
CA GLN A 38 5.22 -6.16 9.77
C GLN A 38 4.34 -5.15 9.03
N ILE A 39 4.55 -5.00 7.71
CA ILE A 39 3.73 -4.11 6.87
C ILE A 39 2.28 -4.62 6.80
N GLU A 40 2.08 -5.93 6.61
CA GLU A 40 0.73 -6.52 6.55
C GLU A 40 -0.03 -6.31 7.85
N VAL A 41 0.60 -6.51 9.00
CA VAL A 41 -0.01 -6.29 10.32
C VAL A 41 -0.32 -4.82 10.51
N GLY A 42 0.64 -3.92 10.29
CA GLY A 42 0.44 -2.48 10.46
C GLY A 42 -0.66 -1.92 9.54
N ALA A 43 -0.68 -2.34 8.27
CA ALA A 43 -1.73 -1.96 7.34
C ALA A 43 -3.10 -2.50 7.75
N THR A 44 -3.16 -3.73 8.26
CA THR A 44 -4.40 -4.32 8.77
C THR A 44 -4.95 -3.52 9.96
N ASP A 45 -4.08 -3.14 10.89
CA ASP A 45 -4.47 -2.36 12.08
C ASP A 45 -5.01 -0.97 11.70
N ILE A 46 -4.40 -0.33 10.71
CA ILE A 46 -4.89 0.95 10.18
C ILE A 46 -6.23 0.75 9.48
N LEU A 47 -6.34 -0.24 8.57
CA LEU A 47 -7.55 -0.52 7.81
C LEU A 47 -8.75 -0.90 8.68
N ASN A 48 -8.54 -1.44 9.86
CA ASN A 48 -9.62 -1.72 10.82
C ASN A 48 -10.25 -0.43 11.40
N LYS A 49 -9.56 0.70 11.30
CA LYS A 49 -10.01 1.98 11.85
C LYS A 49 -10.52 2.96 10.79
N VAL A 50 -10.15 2.75 9.53
CA VAL A 50 -10.43 3.69 8.43
C VAL A 50 -11.06 3.00 7.22
N GLY A 51 -11.70 3.77 6.34
CA GLY A 51 -12.33 3.27 5.12
C GLY A 51 -11.34 2.83 4.05
N GLY A 52 -10.18 3.48 3.97
CA GLY A 52 -9.13 3.18 2.98
C GLY A 52 -7.80 3.76 3.41
N ILE A 53 -6.74 3.36 2.74
CA ILE A 53 -5.37 3.88 2.97
C ILE A 53 -4.76 4.36 1.66
N ILE A 54 -3.89 5.35 1.77
CA ILE A 54 -2.93 5.73 0.75
C ILE A 54 -1.57 5.43 1.35
N SER A 55 -0.81 4.55 0.70
CA SER A 55 0.51 4.15 1.16
C SER A 55 1.57 4.84 0.33
N LEU A 56 2.52 5.44 1.00
CA LEU A 56 3.73 6.01 0.39
C LEU A 56 4.87 5.12 0.83
N GLY A 57 5.55 4.52 -0.08
CA GLY A 57 6.51 3.57 0.38
C GLY A 57 7.77 3.59 -0.37
N GLY A 58 8.59 2.75 0.00
CA GLY A 58 9.74 2.07 -0.33
C GLY A 58 9.72 1.49 -1.75
N ASP A 59 10.12 0.26 -1.87
CA ASP A 59 10.14 -0.44 -3.14
C ASP A 59 8.78 -1.12 -3.45
N HIS A 60 8.70 -1.75 -4.62
CA HIS A 60 7.48 -2.40 -5.09
C HIS A 60 7.00 -3.56 -4.19
N THR A 61 7.89 -4.16 -3.41
CA THR A 61 7.59 -5.28 -2.50
C THR A 61 6.49 -4.93 -1.49
N ILE A 62 6.33 -3.65 -1.15
CA ILE A 62 5.27 -3.22 -0.23
C ILE A 62 3.86 -3.50 -0.76
N ALA A 63 3.67 -3.65 -2.06
CA ALA A 63 2.36 -3.91 -2.66
C ALA A 63 1.76 -5.23 -2.15
N VAL A 64 2.56 -6.28 -2.02
CA VAL A 64 2.11 -7.61 -1.57
C VAL A 64 1.44 -7.56 -0.19
N PRO A 65 2.09 -7.09 0.89
CA PRO A 65 1.46 -7.05 2.21
C PRO A 65 0.26 -6.10 2.28
N LEU A 66 0.27 -5.00 1.52
CA LEU A 66 -0.86 -4.08 1.46
C LEU A 66 -2.08 -4.72 0.81
N LEU A 67 -1.91 -5.42 -0.31
CA LEU A 67 -3.00 -6.15 -0.97
C LEU A 67 -3.54 -7.28 -0.11
N ARG A 68 -2.67 -8.00 0.62
CA ARG A 68 -3.09 -9.02 1.60
C ARG A 68 -3.94 -8.42 2.72
N ALA A 69 -3.55 -7.27 3.26
CA ALA A 69 -4.32 -6.57 4.29
C ALA A 69 -5.70 -6.13 3.76
N ILE A 70 -5.76 -5.60 2.54
CA ILE A 70 -7.02 -5.20 1.89
C ILE A 70 -7.92 -6.41 1.64
N ASN A 71 -7.36 -7.51 1.12
CA ASN A 71 -8.09 -8.75 0.87
C ASN A 71 -8.71 -9.30 2.17
N LYS A 72 -7.95 -9.32 3.27
CA LYS A 72 -8.47 -9.72 4.59
C LYS A 72 -9.63 -8.85 5.04
N LYS A 73 -9.53 -7.53 4.90
CA LYS A 73 -10.60 -6.60 5.26
C LYS A 73 -11.87 -6.86 4.44
N ASN A 74 -11.73 -7.06 3.14
CA ASN A 74 -12.85 -7.23 2.22
C ASN A 74 -13.45 -8.64 2.26
N LYS A 75 -12.79 -9.60 2.91
CA LYS A 75 -13.22 -11.02 2.99
C LYS A 75 -13.43 -11.68 1.63
N GLY A 76 -12.62 -11.28 0.63
CA GLY A 76 -12.74 -11.83 -0.71
C GLY A 76 -11.77 -11.17 -1.70
N PRO A 77 -11.77 -11.66 -2.93
CA PRO A 77 -10.85 -11.16 -3.95
C PRO A 77 -11.03 -9.67 -4.21
N VAL A 78 -9.93 -9.01 -4.48
CA VAL A 78 -9.87 -7.58 -4.83
C VAL A 78 -9.41 -7.42 -6.27
N SER A 79 -9.93 -6.41 -6.95
CA SER A 79 -9.43 -6.03 -8.27
C SER A 79 -8.29 -5.05 -8.12
N LEU A 80 -7.19 -5.29 -8.82
CA LEU A 80 -6.04 -4.41 -8.87
C LEU A 80 -6.02 -3.63 -10.19
N VAL A 81 -5.91 -2.31 -10.10
CA VAL A 81 -5.55 -1.46 -11.24
C VAL A 81 -4.09 -1.06 -11.04
N HIS A 82 -3.22 -1.52 -11.94
CA HIS A 82 -1.78 -1.37 -11.83
C HIS A 82 -1.26 -0.43 -12.93
N PHE A 83 -0.64 0.67 -12.53
CA PHE A 83 0.04 1.60 -13.44
C PHE A 83 1.54 1.42 -13.29
N ASP A 84 2.14 0.61 -14.15
CA ASP A 84 3.56 0.32 -14.15
C ASP A 84 4.03 0.06 -15.60
N ALA A 85 5.32 0.27 -15.86
CA ALA A 85 5.96 -0.07 -17.12
C ALA A 85 6.18 -1.59 -17.29
N HIS A 86 6.08 -2.37 -16.22
CA HIS A 86 6.33 -3.80 -16.15
C HIS A 86 5.09 -4.55 -15.69
N LEU A 87 4.95 -5.81 -16.10
CA LEU A 87 3.82 -6.65 -15.71
C LEU A 87 3.90 -7.14 -14.26
N ASP A 88 5.12 -7.31 -13.74
CA ASP A 88 5.41 -7.75 -12.37
C ASP A 88 4.73 -9.05 -11.93
N THR A 89 4.54 -9.96 -12.90
CA THR A 89 3.81 -11.23 -12.73
C THR A 89 4.72 -12.46 -12.75
N TRP A 90 6.01 -12.29 -12.53
CA TRP A 90 6.96 -13.40 -12.52
C TRP A 90 6.90 -14.15 -11.19
N ASP A 91 7.06 -15.49 -11.24
CA ASP A 91 7.04 -16.32 -10.03
C ASP A 91 8.25 -16.11 -9.13
N THR A 92 9.41 -15.86 -9.70
CA THR A 92 10.65 -15.58 -8.98
C THR A 92 11.57 -14.70 -9.82
N TYR A 93 12.38 -13.90 -9.15
CA TYR A 93 13.44 -13.13 -9.77
C TYR A 93 14.75 -13.40 -9.03
N PHE A 94 15.78 -13.88 -9.73
CA PHE A 94 17.04 -14.36 -9.13
C PHE A 94 16.83 -15.38 -7.98
N GLY A 95 15.81 -16.24 -8.09
CA GLY A 95 15.52 -17.27 -7.09
C GLY A 95 14.82 -16.76 -5.82
N ALA A 96 14.53 -15.47 -5.71
CA ALA A 96 13.78 -14.93 -4.58
C ALA A 96 12.29 -14.72 -4.96
N PRO A 97 11.34 -15.14 -4.10
CA PRO A 97 9.91 -14.98 -4.36
C PRO A 97 9.42 -13.54 -4.14
N TYR A 98 10.19 -12.72 -3.46
CA TYR A 98 9.87 -11.31 -3.20
C TYR A 98 11.01 -10.41 -3.66
N THR A 99 10.79 -9.69 -4.73
CA THR A 99 11.71 -8.69 -5.26
C THR A 99 10.93 -7.50 -5.78
N LEU A 100 11.64 -6.48 -6.26
CA LEU A 100 11.10 -5.24 -6.81
C LEU A 100 10.06 -5.43 -7.95
N SER A 101 9.89 -6.64 -8.48
CA SER A 101 9.09 -6.90 -9.67
C SER A 101 8.10 -8.05 -9.52
N LEU A 102 7.68 -8.41 -8.29
CA LEU A 102 6.84 -9.60 -8.12
C LEU A 102 5.61 -9.31 -7.27
N ILE A 103 4.44 -9.39 -7.88
CA ILE A 103 3.15 -9.40 -7.18
C ILE A 103 2.58 -10.82 -7.30
N HIS A 104 2.79 -11.64 -6.26
CA HIS A 104 2.08 -12.89 -6.06
C HIS A 104 1.05 -12.73 -4.96
N ILE A 105 -0.19 -12.75 -5.34
CA ILE A 105 -1.34 -12.66 -4.45
C ILE A 105 -2.07 -13.99 -4.44
#